data_80cf7dca1cccfd6e0827410ec15b1868
#
_entry.id   80cf7dca1cccfd6e0827410ec15b1868
#
_cell.length_a   1.000
_cell.length_b   1.000
_cell.length_c   1.000
_cell.angle_alpha   90.00
_cell.angle_beta   90.00
_cell.angle_gamma   90.00
#
_symmetry.space_group_name_H-M   'P 1'
#
loop_
_entity.id
_entity.type
_entity.pdbx_description
1 polymer ?
#
loop_
_entity_poly.entity_id
_entity_poly.type
_entity_poly.pdbx_seq_one_letter_code
_entity_poly.pdbx_strand_id
1 'polypeptide(L)'
;MLVSATEMLKKAKAGHYAVGQFNINNLEWAKAILSTAQECKSPVIRGVSEGAGKYMCGYDTVVGMVKGMIKGLNITVPVAIHLDHGSFDACYKCMEAGFTSVMFDGSHYAIEENVEKTTQLVKDAHAKGISIEAEVGSIGGEEDGVVGMGECADPKECKAIADLGVDFLAAGIGNIHGKYPANWKGLSFETLDAVQQLTGELPLVLHGGTGIPAEMIKKAISLGVAKINVNTECQLAFAAATREYVEAGKDLQGKGFDPRKLLAPGAEAIKKTVKEKMELFGSIDKA
;
A
#
# COMPACT_ATOMS: atom_id res chain seq x y z
N MET A 1 -1.59 -8.30 15.11
CA MET A 1 -2.95 -7.93 15.57
C MET A 1 -3.60 -7.05 14.51
N LEU A 2 -4.88 -7.29 14.14
CA LEU A 2 -5.58 -6.48 13.14
C LEU A 2 -6.01 -5.14 13.75
N VAL A 3 -5.58 -4.02 13.15
CA VAL A 3 -5.79 -2.65 13.64
C VAL A 3 -6.05 -1.68 12.48
N SER A 4 -6.59 -0.48 12.78
CA SER A 4 -6.59 0.62 11.81
C SER A 4 -5.16 1.12 11.55
N ALA A 5 -4.94 1.82 10.45
CA ALA A 5 -3.62 2.33 10.11
C ALA A 5 -3.26 3.64 10.83
N THR A 6 -4.22 4.31 11.47
CA THR A 6 -4.06 5.65 12.06
C THR A 6 -2.85 5.75 12.99
N GLU A 7 -2.81 4.92 14.05
CA GLU A 7 -1.76 5.05 15.07
C GLU A 7 -0.39 4.58 14.58
N MET A 8 -0.35 3.53 13.71
CA MET A 8 0.93 3.08 13.16
C MET A 8 1.57 4.14 12.25
N LEU A 9 0.76 4.90 11.49
CA LEU A 9 1.28 5.94 10.60
C LEU A 9 1.64 7.23 11.35
N LYS A 10 0.90 7.61 12.39
CA LYS A 10 1.32 8.70 13.28
C LYS A 10 2.68 8.41 13.93
N LYS A 11 2.87 7.18 14.45
CA LYS A 11 4.16 6.74 15.00
C LYS A 11 5.26 6.74 13.94
N ALA A 12 4.94 6.29 12.71
CA ALA A 12 5.90 6.29 11.62
C ALA A 12 6.37 7.69 11.27
N LYS A 13 5.45 8.64 11.11
CA LYS A 13 5.79 10.05 10.86
C LYS A 13 6.64 10.64 11.98
N ALA A 14 6.21 10.52 13.23
CA ALA A 14 6.94 11.02 14.38
C ALA A 14 8.33 10.37 14.54
N GLY A 15 8.46 9.10 14.15
CA GLY A 15 9.70 8.32 14.22
C GLY A 15 10.58 8.41 12.98
N HIS A 16 10.21 9.20 11.96
CA HIS A 16 10.91 9.35 10.69
C HIS A 16 11.23 8.01 10.00
N TYR A 17 10.21 7.13 9.92
CA TYR A 17 10.22 5.92 9.13
C TYR A 17 8.89 5.79 8.35
N ALA A 18 8.79 4.86 7.43
CA ALA A 18 7.54 4.59 6.74
C ALA A 18 7.11 3.13 6.91
N VAL A 19 5.80 2.92 7.05
CA VAL A 19 5.20 1.58 7.01
C VAL A 19 4.99 1.17 5.56
N GLY A 20 5.45 -0.03 5.19
CA GLY A 20 5.21 -0.58 3.87
C GLY A 20 3.75 -1.04 3.70
N GLN A 21 3.11 -0.57 2.63
CA GLN A 21 1.93 -1.21 2.10
C GLN A 21 2.34 -2.16 0.98
N PHE A 22 2.02 -3.44 1.13
CA PHE A 22 2.26 -4.45 0.10
C PHE A 22 0.92 -5.00 -0.37
N ASN A 23 0.66 -4.89 -1.68
CA ASN A 23 -0.57 -5.39 -2.27
C ASN A 23 -0.62 -6.92 -2.23
N ILE A 24 -1.81 -7.47 -2.03
CA ILE A 24 -2.03 -8.92 -2.02
C ILE A 24 -2.98 -9.31 -3.13
N ASN A 25 -2.67 -10.44 -3.78
CA ASN A 25 -3.48 -10.98 -4.86
C ASN A 25 -3.94 -12.42 -4.61
N ASN A 26 -3.32 -13.12 -3.65
CA ASN A 26 -3.62 -14.51 -3.32
C ASN A 26 -3.00 -14.92 -1.98
N LEU A 27 -3.09 -16.22 -1.67
CA LEU A 27 -2.61 -16.82 -0.43
C LEU A 27 -1.08 -16.70 -0.28
N GLU A 28 -0.31 -16.93 -1.35
CA GLU A 28 1.16 -16.89 -1.34
C GLU A 28 1.67 -15.49 -0.97
N TRP A 29 1.10 -14.43 -1.60
CA TRP A 29 1.39 -13.04 -1.24
C TRP A 29 1.05 -12.75 0.22
N ALA A 30 -0.18 -13.11 0.59
CA ALA A 30 -0.68 -12.87 1.93
C ALA A 30 0.23 -13.49 2.99
N LYS A 31 0.61 -14.75 2.81
CA LYS A 31 1.47 -15.49 3.72
C LYS A 31 2.90 -14.91 3.75
N ALA A 32 3.50 -14.67 2.58
CA ALA A 32 4.87 -14.16 2.48
C ALA A 32 5.04 -12.83 3.22
N ILE A 33 4.13 -11.87 2.98
CA ILE A 33 4.19 -10.55 3.59
C ILE A 33 3.98 -10.62 5.10
N LEU A 34 2.96 -11.37 5.58
CA LEU A 34 2.70 -11.50 7.03
C LEU A 34 3.85 -12.16 7.79
N SER A 35 4.41 -13.25 7.22
CA SER A 35 5.54 -13.93 7.83
C SER A 35 6.75 -13.00 7.93
N THR A 36 7.05 -12.26 6.86
CA THR A 36 8.18 -11.30 6.86
C THR A 36 7.96 -10.16 7.85
N ALA A 37 6.75 -9.60 7.92
CA ALA A 37 6.43 -8.56 8.89
C ALA A 37 6.64 -9.04 10.33
N GLN A 38 6.21 -10.28 10.64
CA GLN A 38 6.42 -10.89 11.95
C GLN A 38 7.91 -11.12 12.24
N GLU A 39 8.66 -11.68 11.29
CA GLU A 39 10.10 -11.92 11.42
C GLU A 39 10.88 -10.61 11.65
N CYS A 40 10.49 -9.55 10.94
CA CYS A 40 11.11 -8.21 11.02
C CYS A 40 10.57 -7.37 12.19
N LYS A 41 9.59 -7.84 12.93
CA LYS A 41 8.85 -7.05 13.94
C LYS A 41 8.44 -5.67 13.41
N SER A 42 7.94 -5.66 12.17
CA SER A 42 7.51 -4.45 11.47
C SER A 42 5.99 -4.37 11.40
N PRO A 43 5.37 -3.20 11.66
CA PRO A 43 3.98 -3.00 11.28
C PRO A 43 3.84 -3.12 9.76
N VAL A 44 2.66 -3.53 9.29
CA VAL A 44 2.44 -3.74 7.86
C VAL A 44 1.01 -3.41 7.44
N ILE A 45 0.87 -2.83 6.25
CA ILE A 45 -0.42 -2.58 5.60
C ILE A 45 -0.57 -3.53 4.40
N ARG A 46 -1.74 -4.17 4.31
CA ARG A 46 -2.11 -5.10 3.26
C ARG A 46 -3.02 -4.38 2.29
N GLY A 47 -2.47 -3.93 1.15
CA GLY A 47 -3.24 -3.28 0.10
C GLY A 47 -4.07 -4.28 -0.71
N VAL A 48 -5.31 -3.91 -0.99
CA VAL A 48 -6.22 -4.69 -1.84
C VAL A 48 -6.92 -3.71 -2.78
N SER A 49 -6.60 -3.77 -4.07
CA SER A 49 -7.34 -3.01 -5.08
C SER A 49 -8.71 -3.65 -5.36
N GLU A 50 -9.61 -2.93 -6.03
CA GLU A 50 -10.90 -3.49 -6.43
C GLU A 50 -10.73 -4.71 -7.33
N GLY A 51 -9.77 -4.65 -8.27
CA GLY A 51 -9.43 -5.77 -9.15
C GLY A 51 -8.92 -6.98 -8.37
N ALA A 52 -8.04 -6.78 -7.40
CA ALA A 52 -7.56 -7.85 -6.53
C ALA A 52 -8.66 -8.45 -5.65
N GLY A 53 -9.54 -7.61 -5.10
CA GLY A 53 -10.71 -8.06 -4.34
C GLY A 53 -11.63 -8.93 -5.18
N LYS A 54 -11.92 -8.52 -6.41
CA LYS A 54 -12.71 -9.31 -7.37
C LYS A 54 -12.02 -10.64 -7.71
N TYR A 55 -10.72 -10.62 -7.97
CA TYR A 55 -9.92 -11.82 -8.27
C TYR A 55 -9.96 -12.83 -7.12
N MET A 56 -9.89 -12.36 -5.89
CA MET A 56 -9.95 -13.19 -4.67
C MET A 56 -11.38 -13.56 -4.22
N CYS A 57 -12.38 -13.44 -5.10
CA CYS A 57 -13.77 -13.78 -4.86
C CYS A 57 -14.50 -12.89 -3.84
N GLY A 58 -14.06 -11.67 -3.65
CA GLY A 58 -14.72 -10.67 -2.80
C GLY A 58 -13.96 -10.29 -1.53
N TYR A 59 -14.36 -9.18 -0.94
CA TYR A 59 -13.70 -8.60 0.23
C TYR A 59 -13.83 -9.46 1.49
N ASP A 60 -14.94 -10.17 1.68
CA ASP A 60 -15.13 -11.12 2.79
C ASP A 60 -14.10 -12.26 2.74
N THR A 61 -13.80 -12.77 1.53
CA THR A 61 -12.76 -13.79 1.33
C THR A 61 -11.39 -13.26 1.74
N VAL A 62 -11.06 -12.03 1.36
CA VAL A 62 -9.80 -11.38 1.75
C VAL A 62 -9.69 -11.26 3.27
N VAL A 63 -10.73 -10.74 3.90
CA VAL A 63 -10.76 -10.54 5.37
C VAL A 63 -10.67 -11.89 6.09
N GLY A 64 -11.43 -12.90 5.64
CA GLY A 64 -11.39 -14.26 6.19
C GLY A 64 -10.00 -14.89 6.09
N MET A 65 -9.38 -14.79 4.91
CA MET A 65 -8.02 -15.28 4.65
C MET A 65 -6.98 -14.62 5.58
N VAL A 66 -6.97 -13.29 5.64
CA VAL A 66 -6.01 -12.55 6.46
C VAL A 66 -6.21 -12.82 7.96
N LYS A 67 -7.46 -12.81 8.45
CA LYS A 67 -7.76 -13.17 9.85
C LYS A 67 -7.33 -14.60 10.19
N GLY A 68 -7.59 -15.54 9.30
CA GLY A 68 -7.16 -16.93 9.46
C GLY A 68 -5.64 -17.06 9.53
N MET A 69 -4.91 -16.34 8.67
CA MET A 69 -3.44 -16.34 8.68
C MET A 69 -2.86 -15.67 9.92
N ILE A 70 -3.41 -14.55 10.37
CA ILE A 70 -2.97 -13.87 11.61
C ILE A 70 -3.02 -14.86 12.78
N LYS A 71 -4.11 -15.62 12.89
CA LYS A 71 -4.26 -16.65 13.92
C LYS A 71 -3.31 -17.82 13.70
N GLY A 72 -3.29 -18.40 12.50
CA GLY A 72 -2.53 -19.62 12.20
C GLY A 72 -1.01 -19.43 12.21
N LEU A 73 -0.51 -18.23 11.92
CA LEU A 73 0.90 -17.88 11.92
C LEU A 73 1.35 -17.18 13.22
N ASN A 74 0.44 -17.03 14.20
CA ASN A 74 0.71 -16.31 15.46
C ASN A 74 1.28 -14.90 15.22
N ILE A 75 0.66 -14.13 14.32
CA ILE A 75 1.08 -12.78 14.00
C ILE A 75 0.70 -11.83 15.15
N THR A 76 1.69 -11.19 15.73
CA THR A 76 1.54 -10.25 16.86
C THR A 76 1.78 -8.80 16.46
N VAL A 77 2.51 -8.57 15.36
CA VAL A 77 2.74 -7.21 14.84
C VAL A 77 1.43 -6.53 14.39
N PRO A 78 1.35 -5.20 14.43
CA PRO A 78 0.21 -4.46 13.89
C PRO A 78 0.03 -4.73 12.38
N VAL A 79 -1.19 -5.10 11.99
CA VAL A 79 -1.58 -5.36 10.58
C VAL A 79 -2.83 -4.58 10.26
N ALA A 80 -2.84 -3.82 9.16
CA ALA A 80 -4.05 -3.23 8.59
C ALA A 80 -4.43 -3.92 7.28
N ILE A 81 -5.73 -4.14 7.06
CA ILE A 81 -6.28 -4.50 5.75
C ILE A 81 -6.83 -3.22 5.15
N HIS A 82 -6.31 -2.83 4.01
CA HIS A 82 -6.53 -1.51 3.40
C HIS A 82 -7.05 -1.65 1.96
N LEU A 83 -8.15 -0.98 1.64
CA LEU A 83 -8.60 -0.79 0.26
C LEU A 83 -7.65 0.22 -0.41
N ASP A 84 -7.09 -0.16 -1.55
CA ASP A 84 -6.13 0.64 -2.33
C ASP A 84 -6.82 1.17 -3.59
N HIS A 85 -6.78 2.48 -3.84
CA HIS A 85 -7.49 3.16 -4.94
C HIS A 85 -8.97 2.78 -5.08
N GLY A 86 -9.73 2.94 -3.99
CA GLY A 86 -11.14 2.58 -3.97
C GLY A 86 -12.06 3.66 -4.51
N SER A 87 -13.10 3.23 -5.24
CA SER A 87 -14.26 4.06 -5.54
C SER A 87 -15.07 4.34 -4.26
N PHE A 88 -15.94 5.34 -4.32
CA PHE A 88 -16.81 5.67 -3.18
C PHE A 88 -17.62 4.48 -2.67
N ASP A 89 -18.22 3.71 -3.59
CA ASP A 89 -18.99 2.51 -3.25
C ASP A 89 -18.11 1.37 -2.71
N ALA A 90 -16.90 1.21 -3.23
CA ALA A 90 -15.98 0.19 -2.77
C ALA A 90 -15.53 0.44 -1.32
N CYS A 91 -15.36 1.70 -0.91
CA CYS A 91 -15.08 2.06 0.47
C CYS A 91 -16.14 1.49 1.42
N TYR A 92 -17.43 1.67 1.12
CA TYR A 92 -18.51 1.11 1.96
C TYR A 92 -18.51 -0.41 1.99
N LYS A 93 -18.35 -1.06 0.83
CA LYS A 93 -18.28 -2.53 0.76
C LYS A 93 -17.11 -3.10 1.57
N CYS A 94 -15.96 -2.44 1.53
CA CYS A 94 -14.79 -2.84 2.32
C CYS A 94 -15.01 -2.62 3.83
N MET A 95 -15.62 -1.49 4.21
CA MET A 95 -15.97 -1.23 5.61
C MET A 95 -16.96 -2.28 6.16
N GLU A 96 -17.94 -2.71 5.36
CA GLU A 96 -18.89 -3.76 5.72
C GLU A 96 -18.25 -5.13 5.83
N ALA A 97 -17.32 -5.48 4.93
CA ALA A 97 -16.58 -6.74 4.94
C ALA A 97 -15.59 -6.84 6.13
N GLY A 98 -15.26 -5.71 6.78
CA GLY A 98 -14.37 -5.68 7.95
C GLY A 98 -12.92 -5.32 7.64
N PHE A 99 -12.69 -4.53 6.60
CA PHE A 99 -11.43 -3.82 6.39
C PHE A 99 -11.20 -2.85 7.56
N THR A 100 -9.96 -2.63 7.91
CA THR A 100 -9.58 -1.73 9.01
C THR A 100 -9.10 -0.37 8.52
N SER A 101 -8.99 -0.22 7.19
CA SER A 101 -8.52 0.97 6.51
C SER A 101 -9.07 1.01 5.09
N VAL A 102 -9.42 2.19 4.59
CA VAL A 102 -9.87 2.35 3.20
C VAL A 102 -9.24 3.61 2.60
N MET A 103 -8.95 3.55 1.30
CA MET A 103 -8.59 4.72 0.50
C MET A 103 -9.72 5.07 -0.46
N PHE A 104 -10.14 6.32 -0.43
CA PHE A 104 -10.99 6.89 -1.45
C PHE A 104 -10.13 7.65 -2.46
N ASP A 105 -10.10 7.14 -3.69
CA ASP A 105 -9.45 7.83 -4.80
C ASP A 105 -10.42 8.82 -5.45
N GLY A 106 -10.39 10.03 -4.92
CA GLY A 106 -11.17 11.16 -5.43
C GLY A 106 -10.41 12.04 -6.43
N SER A 107 -9.20 11.64 -6.83
CA SER A 107 -8.29 12.47 -7.66
C SER A 107 -8.83 12.80 -9.06
N HIS A 108 -9.76 11.99 -9.57
CA HIS A 108 -10.40 12.21 -10.87
C HIS A 108 -11.67 13.07 -10.82
N TYR A 109 -12.14 13.46 -9.63
CA TYR A 109 -13.25 14.41 -9.46
C TYR A 109 -12.71 15.84 -9.34
N ALA A 110 -13.59 16.83 -9.59
CA ALA A 110 -13.31 18.19 -9.18
C ALA A 110 -13.12 18.27 -7.66
N ILE A 111 -12.31 19.20 -7.18
CA ILE A 111 -11.96 19.27 -5.75
C ILE A 111 -13.19 19.39 -4.84
N GLU A 112 -14.22 20.11 -5.27
CA GLU A 112 -15.46 20.27 -4.51
C GLU A 112 -16.19 18.94 -4.30
N GLU A 113 -16.23 18.09 -5.32
CA GLU A 113 -16.84 16.77 -5.26
C GLU A 113 -15.97 15.80 -4.44
N ASN A 114 -14.63 15.88 -4.58
CA ASN A 114 -13.71 15.10 -3.74
C ASN A 114 -13.91 15.47 -2.26
N VAL A 115 -13.98 16.75 -1.92
CA VAL A 115 -14.25 17.26 -0.56
C VAL A 115 -15.58 16.73 -0.02
N GLU A 116 -16.67 16.81 -0.80
CA GLU A 116 -18.00 16.33 -0.38
C GLU A 116 -17.98 14.83 -0.05
N LYS A 117 -17.49 14.01 -0.98
CA LYS A 117 -17.43 12.55 -0.82
C LYS A 117 -16.49 12.13 0.31
N THR A 118 -15.32 12.77 0.40
CA THR A 118 -14.35 12.50 1.48
C THR A 118 -14.93 12.85 2.84
N THR A 119 -15.65 13.98 2.98
CA THR A 119 -16.30 14.38 4.23
C THR A 119 -17.26 13.30 4.73
N GLN A 120 -18.08 12.75 3.84
CA GLN A 120 -19.02 11.69 4.20
C GLN A 120 -18.27 10.42 4.65
N LEU A 121 -17.27 10.00 3.87
CA LEU A 121 -16.49 8.79 4.17
C LEU A 121 -15.70 8.91 5.48
N VAL A 122 -15.09 10.07 5.78
CA VAL A 122 -14.41 10.32 7.06
C VAL A 122 -15.34 10.06 8.23
N LYS A 123 -16.53 10.66 8.21
CA LYS A 123 -17.55 10.48 9.25
C LYS A 123 -17.92 9.01 9.44
N ASP A 124 -18.20 8.31 8.34
CA ASP A 124 -18.72 6.94 8.40
C ASP A 124 -17.62 5.91 8.75
N ALA A 125 -16.39 6.12 8.26
CA ALA A 125 -15.24 5.28 8.59
C ALA A 125 -14.84 5.45 10.07
N HIS A 126 -14.75 6.68 10.57
CA HIS A 126 -14.40 6.96 11.96
C HIS A 126 -15.45 6.43 12.94
N ALA A 127 -16.73 6.47 12.58
CA ALA A 127 -17.81 5.86 13.40
C ALA A 127 -17.62 4.35 13.59
N LYS A 128 -16.88 3.68 12.68
CA LYS A 128 -16.54 2.26 12.74
C LYS A 128 -15.12 1.98 13.24
N GLY A 129 -14.34 3.01 13.58
CA GLY A 129 -12.93 2.87 13.98
C GLY A 129 -12.00 2.48 12.83
N ILE A 130 -12.39 2.81 11.59
CA ILE A 130 -11.65 2.50 10.35
C ILE A 130 -10.90 3.76 9.93
N SER A 131 -9.62 3.62 9.56
CA SER A 131 -8.83 4.72 9.01
C SER A 131 -9.15 4.99 7.55
N ILE A 132 -9.04 6.26 7.15
CA ILE A 132 -9.30 6.69 5.79
C ILE A 132 -8.12 7.46 5.20
N GLU A 133 -7.76 7.08 3.97
CA GLU A 133 -6.85 7.77 3.07
C GLU A 133 -7.63 8.49 1.98
N ALA A 134 -7.17 9.65 1.58
CA ALA A 134 -7.67 10.35 0.39
C ALA A 134 -6.51 10.69 -0.55
N GLU A 135 -6.82 11.06 -1.79
CA GLU A 135 -5.84 11.42 -2.82
C GLU A 135 -6.12 12.81 -3.40
N VAL A 136 -5.05 13.56 -3.64
CA VAL A 136 -5.04 14.83 -4.36
C VAL A 136 -3.93 14.85 -5.41
N GLY A 137 -4.19 15.45 -6.56
CA GLY A 137 -3.39 15.26 -7.75
C GLY A 137 -3.69 13.88 -8.33
N SER A 138 -2.81 13.37 -9.18
CA SER A 138 -2.97 12.00 -9.66
C SER A 138 -1.64 11.27 -9.73
N ILE A 139 -1.69 9.95 -9.49
CA ILE A 139 -0.52 9.08 -9.64
C ILE A 139 -0.53 8.55 -11.06
N GLY A 140 0.60 8.70 -11.76
CA GLY A 140 0.74 8.24 -13.14
C GLY A 140 0.96 6.73 -13.23
N GLY A 141 1.13 6.23 -14.47
CA GLY A 141 1.37 4.81 -14.74
C GLY A 141 0.10 4.01 -14.92
N GLU A 142 0.15 2.72 -14.63
CA GLU A 142 -0.96 1.78 -14.78
C GLU A 142 -1.25 1.07 -13.46
N GLU A 143 -2.50 1.15 -13.00
CA GLU A 143 -3.01 0.37 -11.86
C GLU A 143 -4.40 -0.18 -12.23
N ASP A 144 -4.62 -1.49 -12.06
CA ASP A 144 -5.85 -2.23 -12.41
C ASP A 144 -6.39 -1.93 -13.82
N GLY A 145 -5.49 -1.69 -14.80
CA GLY A 145 -5.86 -1.38 -16.19
C GLY A 145 -6.21 0.10 -16.46
N VAL A 146 -6.14 0.95 -15.46
CA VAL A 146 -6.27 2.41 -15.62
C VAL A 146 -4.89 3.02 -15.85
N VAL A 147 -4.74 3.76 -16.94
CA VAL A 147 -3.48 4.42 -17.33
C VAL A 147 -3.62 5.91 -17.16
N GLY A 148 -2.69 6.54 -16.42
CA GLY A 148 -2.66 7.98 -16.17
C GLY A 148 -1.29 8.61 -16.42
N MET A 149 -1.26 9.91 -16.72
CA MET A 149 -0.01 10.67 -16.88
C MET A 149 0.58 11.11 -15.54
N GLY A 150 -0.24 11.18 -14.50
CA GLY A 150 0.13 11.72 -13.20
C GLY A 150 0.21 13.25 -13.20
N GLU A 151 -0.35 13.85 -12.17
CA GLU A 151 -0.30 15.30 -11.95
C GLU A 151 0.18 15.58 -10.53
N CYS A 152 1.06 16.58 -10.38
CA CYS A 152 1.45 17.03 -9.05
C CYS A 152 0.25 17.66 -8.35
N ALA A 153 0.10 17.32 -7.08
CA ALA A 153 -0.98 17.84 -6.24
C ALA A 153 -0.85 19.36 -6.02
N ASP A 154 -1.97 20.04 -5.96
CA ASP A 154 -2.02 21.42 -5.44
C ASP A 154 -1.96 21.35 -3.89
N PRO A 155 -0.96 21.97 -3.25
CA PRO A 155 -0.85 21.97 -1.79
C PRO A 155 -2.06 22.56 -1.06
N LYS A 156 -2.80 23.50 -1.68
CA LYS A 156 -4.02 24.06 -1.09
C LYS A 156 -5.18 23.08 -1.13
N GLU A 157 -5.31 22.30 -2.19
CA GLU A 157 -6.28 21.22 -2.27
C GLU A 157 -5.95 20.12 -1.26
N CYS A 158 -4.65 19.76 -1.11
CA CYS A 158 -4.19 18.87 -0.06
C CYS A 158 -4.59 19.37 1.33
N LYS A 159 -4.45 20.65 1.60
CA LYS A 159 -4.89 21.26 2.86
C LYS A 159 -6.40 21.17 3.05
N ALA A 160 -7.19 21.41 2.01
CA ALA A 160 -8.64 21.31 2.07
C ALA A 160 -9.09 19.88 2.44
N ILE A 161 -8.49 18.86 1.83
CA ILE A 161 -8.78 17.45 2.15
C ILE A 161 -8.27 17.07 3.55
N ALA A 162 -7.08 17.54 3.94
CA ALA A 162 -6.53 17.30 5.28
C ALA A 162 -7.44 17.84 6.41
N ASP A 163 -8.02 19.02 6.20
CA ASP A 163 -8.92 19.67 7.16
C ASP A 163 -10.25 18.92 7.38
N LEU A 164 -10.59 17.95 6.52
CA LEU A 164 -11.75 17.09 6.70
C LEU A 164 -11.51 16.01 7.77
N GLY A 165 -10.26 15.82 8.20
CA GLY A 165 -9.89 14.85 9.22
C GLY A 165 -9.55 13.46 8.68
N VAL A 166 -9.09 13.34 7.43
CA VAL A 166 -8.51 12.09 6.91
C VAL A 166 -7.32 11.67 7.78
N ASP A 167 -7.06 10.37 7.88
CA ASP A 167 -5.98 9.85 8.72
C ASP A 167 -4.61 9.94 8.05
N PHE A 168 -4.58 9.92 6.73
CA PHE A 168 -3.37 10.10 5.90
C PHE A 168 -3.76 10.50 4.47
N LEU A 169 -2.81 11.09 3.75
CA LEU A 169 -3.06 11.72 2.46
C LEU A 169 -2.03 11.28 1.41
N ALA A 170 -2.50 10.76 0.29
CA ALA A 170 -1.72 10.57 -0.92
C ALA A 170 -1.70 11.87 -1.74
N ALA A 171 -0.51 12.31 -2.10
CA ALA A 171 -0.31 13.47 -2.95
C ALA A 171 0.48 13.06 -4.21
N GLY A 172 -0.01 13.40 -5.38
CA GLY A 172 0.75 13.28 -6.62
C GLY A 172 2.00 14.16 -6.55
N ILE A 173 3.19 13.57 -6.68
CA ILE A 173 4.48 14.27 -6.65
C ILE A 173 5.40 13.82 -7.79
N GLY A 174 4.82 13.38 -8.92
CA GLY A 174 5.55 12.83 -10.05
C GLY A 174 5.87 11.34 -9.90
N ASN A 175 5.29 10.68 -8.92
CA ASN A 175 5.32 9.23 -8.74
C ASN A 175 4.36 8.53 -9.70
N ILE A 176 4.70 7.30 -10.09
CA ILE A 176 3.90 6.49 -11.01
C ILE A 176 3.77 5.06 -10.51
N HIS A 177 2.68 4.40 -10.89
CA HIS A 177 2.52 2.96 -10.73
C HIS A 177 3.32 2.18 -11.78
N GLY A 178 3.81 1.01 -11.42
CA GLY A 178 4.56 0.15 -12.32
C GLY A 178 6.05 0.49 -12.41
N LYS A 179 6.62 0.32 -13.62
CA LYS A 179 8.04 0.58 -13.88
C LYS A 179 8.25 2.03 -14.30
N TYR A 180 9.17 2.70 -13.65
CA TYR A 180 9.56 4.06 -14.04
C TYR A 180 10.27 4.08 -15.40
N PRO A 181 9.91 4.99 -16.31
CA PRO A 181 10.57 5.10 -17.59
C PRO A 181 11.98 5.72 -17.42
N ALA A 182 12.88 5.44 -18.36
CA ALA A 182 14.27 5.90 -18.30
C ALA A 182 14.41 7.45 -18.26
N ASN A 183 13.43 8.18 -18.77
CA ASN A 183 13.39 9.64 -18.79
C ASN A 183 12.61 10.25 -17.59
N TRP A 184 12.28 9.45 -16.58
CA TRP A 184 11.63 9.94 -15.38
C TRP A 184 12.52 10.96 -14.65
N LYS A 185 11.94 12.09 -14.27
CA LYS A 185 12.69 13.22 -13.69
C LYS A 185 12.85 13.16 -12.17
N GLY A 186 12.31 12.14 -11.53
CA GLY A 186 12.31 12.01 -10.08
C GLY A 186 11.04 12.56 -9.42
N LEU A 187 10.99 12.46 -8.10
CA LEU A 187 9.91 12.99 -7.28
C LEU A 187 10.02 14.52 -7.15
N SER A 188 8.89 15.21 -7.15
CA SER A 188 8.81 16.64 -6.83
C SER A 188 8.87 16.84 -5.31
N PHE A 189 10.07 17.03 -4.79
CA PHE A 189 10.24 17.33 -3.35
C PHE A 189 9.76 18.73 -2.99
N GLU A 190 9.72 19.66 -3.95
CA GLU A 190 9.13 20.98 -3.76
C GLU A 190 7.63 20.88 -3.45
N THR A 191 6.90 20.09 -4.25
CA THR A 191 5.47 19.84 -4.00
C THR A 191 5.28 19.12 -2.66
N LEU A 192 6.09 18.07 -2.37
CA LEU A 192 5.97 17.32 -1.13
C LEU A 192 6.20 18.18 0.10
N ASP A 193 7.22 19.05 0.08
CA ASP A 193 7.53 19.97 1.18
C ASP A 193 6.41 21.00 1.38
N ALA A 194 5.89 21.57 0.30
CA ALA A 194 4.76 22.51 0.37
C ALA A 194 3.49 21.85 0.94
N VAL A 195 3.20 20.60 0.54
CA VAL A 195 2.08 19.82 1.11
C VAL A 195 2.32 19.57 2.59
N GLN A 196 3.50 19.11 2.98
CA GLN A 196 3.85 18.81 4.36
C GLN A 196 3.72 20.05 5.27
N GLN A 197 4.17 21.22 4.79
CA GLN A 197 4.05 22.48 5.54
C GLN A 197 2.59 22.88 5.80
N LEU A 198 1.70 22.64 4.84
CA LEU A 198 0.28 23.00 4.96
C LEU A 198 -0.53 21.95 5.74
N THR A 199 -0.16 20.67 5.67
CA THR A 199 -0.90 19.57 6.31
C THR A 199 -0.37 19.20 7.70
N GLY A 200 0.79 19.76 8.10
CA GLY A 200 1.35 19.63 9.45
C GLY A 200 1.64 18.17 9.83
N GLU A 201 0.99 17.70 10.90
CA GLU A 201 1.21 16.35 11.47
C GLU A 201 0.52 15.22 10.70
N LEU A 202 -0.25 15.51 9.64
CA LEU A 202 -0.90 14.48 8.85
C LEU A 202 0.14 13.58 8.16
N PRO A 203 0.09 12.23 8.34
CA PRO A 203 0.95 11.31 7.61
C PRO A 203 0.72 11.42 6.10
N LEU A 204 1.80 11.51 5.32
CA LEU A 204 1.74 11.51 3.86
C LEU A 204 2.03 10.12 3.30
N VAL A 205 1.50 9.85 2.12
CA VAL A 205 1.63 8.57 1.44
C VAL A 205 2.33 8.72 0.10
N LEU A 206 3.26 7.82 -0.17
CA LEU A 206 3.93 7.68 -1.46
C LEU A 206 3.45 6.39 -2.14
N HIS A 207 2.65 6.54 -3.18
CA HIS A 207 2.30 5.45 -4.09
C HIS A 207 3.41 5.18 -5.11
N GLY A 208 3.39 4.01 -5.76
CA GLY A 208 4.35 3.67 -6.81
C GLY A 208 5.79 3.52 -6.29
N GLY A 209 5.99 2.97 -5.11
CA GLY A 209 7.31 2.83 -4.48
C GLY A 209 8.31 1.88 -5.15
N THR A 210 7.90 1.22 -6.25
CA THR A 210 8.75 0.27 -7.00
C THR A 210 9.84 1.01 -7.77
N GLY A 211 11.11 0.69 -7.52
CA GLY A 211 12.22 1.20 -8.35
C GLY A 211 12.63 2.65 -8.07
N ILE A 212 12.05 3.33 -7.10
CA ILE A 212 12.50 4.66 -6.68
C ILE A 212 13.87 4.52 -5.98
N PRO A 213 14.87 5.36 -6.33
CA PRO A 213 16.17 5.33 -5.67
C PRO A 213 16.09 5.51 -4.16
N ALA A 214 16.92 4.76 -3.42
CA ALA A 214 16.89 4.74 -1.96
C ALA A 214 17.01 6.14 -1.32
N GLU A 215 17.84 7.01 -1.88
CA GLU A 215 18.01 8.37 -1.36
C GLU A 215 16.76 9.24 -1.55
N MET A 216 15.99 9.01 -2.62
CA MET A 216 14.71 9.69 -2.81
C MET A 216 13.66 9.20 -1.82
N ILE A 217 13.62 7.89 -1.53
CA ILE A 217 12.75 7.31 -0.49
C ILE A 217 13.08 7.92 0.88
N LYS A 218 14.33 7.93 1.27
CA LYS A 218 14.77 8.52 2.56
C LYS A 218 14.40 10.00 2.66
N LYS A 219 14.60 10.76 1.58
CA LYS A 219 14.22 12.16 1.52
C LYS A 219 12.70 12.34 1.63
N ALA A 220 11.90 11.53 0.95
CA ALA A 220 10.45 11.58 1.07
C ALA A 220 9.99 11.30 2.51
N ILE A 221 10.57 10.30 3.18
CA ILE A 221 10.30 10.00 4.59
C ILE A 221 10.64 11.19 5.49
N SER A 222 11.78 11.85 5.26
CA SER A 222 12.17 13.05 6.03
C SER A 222 11.22 14.24 5.84
N LEU A 223 10.44 14.24 4.75
CA LEU A 223 9.42 15.24 4.44
C LEU A 223 7.99 14.77 4.78
N GLY A 224 7.83 13.79 5.67
CA GLY A 224 6.55 13.42 6.25
C GLY A 224 5.85 12.22 5.59
N VAL A 225 6.47 11.56 4.62
CA VAL A 225 5.95 10.29 4.10
C VAL A 225 6.07 9.21 5.18
N ALA A 226 4.93 8.62 5.54
CA ALA A 226 4.82 7.61 6.59
C ALA A 226 4.28 6.27 6.08
N LYS A 227 3.80 6.22 4.84
CA LYS A 227 3.31 5.01 4.16
C LYS A 227 3.89 4.99 2.74
N ILE A 228 4.38 3.83 2.31
CA ILE A 228 4.91 3.65 0.94
C ILE A 228 4.31 2.37 0.36
N ASN A 229 3.68 2.50 -0.81
CA ASN A 229 3.05 1.39 -1.52
C ASN A 229 4.04 0.67 -2.44
N VAL A 230 4.09 -0.65 -2.34
CA VAL A 230 4.92 -1.53 -3.18
C VAL A 230 4.08 -2.69 -3.70
N ASN A 231 3.91 -2.77 -5.01
CA ASN A 231 3.18 -3.84 -5.68
C ASN A 231 4.06 -4.51 -6.75
N THR A 232 4.38 -3.78 -7.82
CA THR A 232 5.03 -4.30 -9.02
C THR A 232 6.36 -5.02 -8.72
N GLU A 233 7.16 -4.55 -7.78
CA GLU A 233 8.44 -5.16 -7.44
C GLU A 233 8.27 -6.59 -6.87
N CYS A 234 7.25 -6.80 -6.04
CA CYS A 234 6.91 -8.14 -5.55
C CYS A 234 6.41 -9.04 -6.69
N GLN A 235 5.61 -8.50 -7.62
CA GLN A 235 5.12 -9.25 -8.79
C GLN A 235 6.28 -9.69 -9.69
N LEU A 236 7.23 -8.80 -9.96
CA LEU A 236 8.41 -9.10 -10.78
C LEU A 236 9.31 -10.13 -10.12
N ALA A 237 9.55 -10.01 -8.81
CA ALA A 237 10.36 -10.97 -8.06
C ALA A 237 9.73 -12.37 -8.06
N PHE A 238 8.42 -12.47 -7.83
CA PHE A 238 7.69 -13.73 -7.90
C PHE A 238 7.77 -14.36 -9.30
N ALA A 239 7.50 -13.58 -10.34
CA ALA A 239 7.50 -14.06 -11.71
C ALA A 239 8.88 -14.56 -12.14
N ALA A 240 9.96 -13.85 -11.79
CA ALA A 240 11.33 -14.23 -12.12
C ALA A 240 11.72 -15.57 -11.45
N ALA A 241 11.50 -15.70 -10.14
CA ALA A 241 11.85 -16.91 -9.40
C ALA A 241 11.02 -18.13 -9.85
N THR A 242 9.74 -17.94 -10.19
CA THR A 242 8.89 -19.00 -10.71
C THR A 242 9.36 -19.43 -12.11
N ARG A 243 9.74 -18.48 -12.97
CA ARG A 243 10.30 -18.78 -14.29
C ARG A 243 11.59 -19.60 -14.18
N GLU A 244 12.53 -19.17 -13.35
CA GLU A 244 13.79 -19.92 -13.11
C GLU A 244 13.53 -21.36 -12.65
N TYR A 245 12.52 -21.58 -11.81
CA TYR A 245 12.14 -22.92 -11.34
C TYR A 245 11.67 -23.80 -12.52
N VAL A 246 10.83 -23.25 -13.40
CA VAL A 246 10.31 -23.96 -14.58
C VAL A 246 11.39 -24.16 -15.64
N GLU A 247 12.18 -23.14 -15.97
CA GLU A 247 13.28 -23.25 -16.95
C GLU A 247 14.35 -24.26 -16.53
N ALA A 248 14.57 -24.42 -15.22
CA ALA A 248 15.46 -25.45 -14.66
C ALA A 248 14.85 -26.87 -14.69
N GLY A 249 13.63 -27.04 -15.20
CA GLY A 249 12.93 -28.33 -15.27
C GLY A 249 12.60 -28.93 -13.90
N LYS A 250 12.56 -28.14 -12.83
CA LYS A 250 12.29 -28.61 -11.47
C LYS A 250 10.83 -29.07 -11.29
N ASP A 251 9.91 -28.50 -12.05
CA ASP A 251 8.51 -28.91 -12.13
C ASP A 251 8.33 -30.32 -12.68
N LEU A 252 9.26 -30.79 -13.51
CA LEU A 252 9.26 -32.14 -14.11
C LEU A 252 9.91 -33.21 -13.21
N GLN A 253 10.52 -32.84 -12.09
CA GLN A 253 11.25 -33.75 -11.21
C GLN A 253 10.40 -34.13 -9.98
N GLY A 254 10.15 -35.42 -9.81
CA GLY A 254 9.34 -35.92 -8.71
C GLY A 254 7.96 -35.30 -8.65
N LYS A 255 7.65 -34.60 -7.56
CA LYS A 255 6.41 -33.82 -7.38
C LYS A 255 6.66 -32.30 -7.48
N GLY A 256 7.59 -31.86 -8.34
CA GLY A 256 7.89 -30.44 -8.54
C GLY A 256 6.72 -29.62 -9.09
N PHE A 257 5.78 -30.28 -9.79
CA PHE A 257 4.53 -29.68 -10.29
C PHE A 257 3.47 -29.39 -9.20
N ASP A 258 3.65 -29.91 -7.97
CA ASP A 258 2.75 -29.58 -6.85
C ASP A 258 2.77 -28.06 -6.61
N PRO A 259 1.61 -27.37 -6.65
CA PRO A 259 1.57 -25.91 -6.50
C PRO A 259 2.27 -25.39 -5.25
N ARG A 260 2.30 -26.17 -4.16
CA ARG A 260 3.04 -25.82 -2.94
C ARG A 260 4.56 -25.77 -3.14
N LYS A 261 5.08 -26.50 -4.13
CA LYS A 261 6.50 -26.48 -4.53
C LYS A 261 6.77 -25.53 -5.67
N LEU A 262 5.88 -25.52 -6.66
CA LEU A 262 5.99 -24.66 -7.85
C LEU A 262 6.00 -23.18 -7.47
N LEU A 263 5.15 -22.76 -6.53
CA LEU A 263 5.00 -21.37 -6.11
C LEU A 263 5.93 -20.96 -4.96
N ALA A 264 6.60 -21.91 -4.31
CA ALA A 264 7.48 -21.64 -3.17
C ALA A 264 8.65 -20.69 -3.50
N PRO A 265 9.39 -20.84 -4.62
CA PRO A 265 10.47 -19.92 -4.97
C PRO A 265 9.99 -18.48 -5.16
N GLY A 266 8.82 -18.30 -5.80
CA GLY A 266 8.19 -16.99 -5.95
C GLY A 266 7.79 -16.38 -4.61
N ALA A 267 7.21 -17.16 -3.70
CA ALA A 267 6.86 -16.69 -2.36
C ALA A 267 8.10 -16.27 -1.55
N GLU A 268 9.21 -17.03 -1.62
CA GLU A 268 10.46 -16.64 -0.98
C GLU A 268 11.07 -15.37 -1.60
N ALA A 269 10.94 -15.17 -2.91
CA ALA A 269 11.38 -13.94 -3.56
C ALA A 269 10.58 -12.72 -3.08
N ILE A 270 9.26 -12.87 -2.85
CA ILE A 270 8.44 -11.81 -2.24
C ILE A 270 8.95 -11.49 -0.83
N LYS A 271 9.21 -12.51 0.01
CA LYS A 271 9.73 -12.32 1.39
C LYS A 271 11.01 -11.49 1.38
N LYS A 272 11.93 -11.81 0.47
CA LYS A 272 13.18 -11.05 0.31
C LYS A 272 12.91 -9.59 -0.05
N THR A 273 12.09 -9.34 -1.07
CA THR A 273 11.73 -7.98 -1.50
C THR A 273 11.06 -7.19 -0.37
N VAL A 274 10.09 -7.79 0.33
CA VAL A 274 9.39 -7.15 1.45
C VAL A 274 10.36 -6.78 2.56
N LYS A 275 11.29 -7.67 2.93
CA LYS A 275 12.32 -7.40 3.95
C LYS A 275 13.22 -6.23 3.54
N GLU A 276 13.73 -6.23 2.30
CA GLU A 276 14.57 -5.14 1.76
C GLU A 276 13.85 -3.79 1.81
N LYS A 277 12.54 -3.78 1.51
CA LYS A 277 11.72 -2.55 1.64
C LYS A 277 11.52 -2.12 3.09
N MET A 278 11.24 -3.05 4.00
CA MET A 278 11.12 -2.74 5.42
C MET A 278 12.43 -2.16 6.00
N GLU A 279 13.58 -2.69 5.56
CA GLU A 279 14.90 -2.13 5.90
C GLU A 279 15.06 -0.71 5.35
N LEU A 280 14.77 -0.50 4.05
CA LEU A 280 14.88 0.80 3.40
C LEU A 280 13.97 1.85 4.03
N PHE A 281 12.75 1.45 4.41
CA PHE A 281 11.76 2.33 5.02
C PHE A 281 11.99 2.58 6.51
N GLY A 282 12.92 1.84 7.13
CA GLY A 282 13.27 1.97 8.54
C GLY A 282 12.22 1.41 9.50
N SER A 283 11.33 0.50 9.03
CA SER A 283 10.21 -0.05 9.82
C SER A 283 10.54 -1.32 10.61
N ILE A 284 11.75 -1.88 10.48
CA ILE A 284 12.19 -3.03 11.28
C ILE A 284 12.24 -2.66 12.76
N ASP A 285 11.76 -3.57 13.63
CA ASP A 285 11.64 -3.41 15.09
C ASP A 285 10.76 -2.21 15.52
N LYS A 286 9.77 -1.83 14.69
CA LYS A 286 8.82 -0.72 14.97
C LYS A 286 7.40 -1.18 15.33
N ALA A 287 7.18 -2.49 15.48
CA ALA A 287 5.88 -3.07 15.83
C ALA A 287 5.50 -2.86 17.31
#